data_009907f34f876d4186c15ee4d4a3ef9b
#
_entry.id   009907f34f876d4186c15ee4d4a3ef9b
#
_cell.length_a   1.000
_cell.length_b   1.000
_cell.length_c   1.000
_cell.angle_alpha   90.00
_cell.angle_beta   90.00
_cell.angle_gamma   90.00
#
_symmetry.space_group_name_H-M   'P 1'
#
loop_
_entity.id
_entity.type
_entity.pdbx_description
1 polymer ?
#
loop_
_entity_poly.entity_id
_entity_poly.type
_entity_poly.pdbx_seq_one_letter_code
_entity_poly.pdbx_strand_id
1 'polypeptide(L)' 'MPNPENLSGRRLPRLLDIAGVAEHLAVSERHIRRLVAERRIPYVKWGHLLRFDPDEIAEWLDASRRRPA' A
#
# COMPACT_ATOMS: atom_id res chain seq x y z
N MET A 1 -1.95 -21.50 -21.69
CA MET A 1 -2.08 -20.11 -22.13
C MET A 1 -1.63 -19.18 -21.02
N PRO A 2 -0.68 -18.30 -21.28
CA PRO A 2 -0.22 -17.44 -20.20
C PRO A 2 -1.31 -16.45 -19.81
N ASN A 3 -1.38 -16.20 -18.52
CA ASN A 3 -2.27 -15.24 -17.94
C ASN A 3 -1.79 -13.83 -18.34
N PRO A 4 -2.68 -12.91 -18.75
CA PRO A 4 -2.27 -11.54 -19.05
C PRO A 4 -1.47 -10.88 -17.92
N GLU A 5 -1.75 -11.24 -16.67
CA GLU A 5 -1.01 -10.72 -15.53
C GLU A 5 0.43 -11.17 -15.51
N ASN A 6 0.78 -12.16 -16.31
CA ASN A 6 2.09 -12.79 -16.27
C ASN A 6 2.88 -12.56 -17.55
N LEU A 7 2.50 -11.56 -18.34
CA LEU A 7 3.14 -11.31 -19.64
C LEU A 7 4.62 -11.05 -19.54
N SER A 8 5.07 -10.43 -18.45
CA SER A 8 6.48 -10.13 -18.23
C SER A 8 7.12 -11.02 -17.18
N GLY A 9 6.46 -12.13 -16.83
CA GLY A 9 6.94 -13.02 -15.79
C GLY A 9 6.69 -12.51 -14.38
N ARG A 10 5.98 -11.41 -14.25
CA ARG A 10 5.65 -10.84 -12.96
C ARG A 10 4.18 -11.04 -12.64
N ARG A 11 3.90 -11.31 -11.38
CA ARG A 11 2.53 -11.33 -10.88
C ARG A 11 2.14 -9.92 -10.47
N LEU A 12 0.93 -9.53 -10.86
CA LEU A 12 0.40 -8.24 -10.41
C LEU A 12 0.01 -8.35 -8.93
N PRO A 13 0.37 -7.38 -8.13
CA PRO A 13 -0.04 -7.38 -6.74
C PRO A 13 -1.53 -7.11 -6.63
N ARG A 14 -2.11 -7.59 -5.54
CA ARG A 14 -3.49 -7.28 -5.20
C ARG A 14 -3.46 -6.01 -4.35
N LEU A 15 -3.86 -4.90 -4.96
CA LEU A 15 -3.79 -3.62 -4.29
C LEU A 15 -4.91 -3.45 -3.27
N LEU A 16 -4.62 -2.70 -2.22
CA LEU A 16 -5.60 -2.34 -1.20
C LEU A 16 -6.13 -0.94 -1.46
N ASP A 17 -7.39 -0.71 -1.12
CA ASP A 17 -7.93 0.64 -1.11
C ASP A 17 -7.69 1.28 0.27
N ILE A 18 -8.16 2.52 0.45
CA ILE A 18 -7.97 3.23 1.72
C ILE A 18 -8.56 2.45 2.89
N ALA A 19 -9.77 1.91 2.72
CA ALA A 19 -10.43 1.16 3.78
C ALA A 19 -9.62 -0.09 4.14
N GLY A 20 -9.11 -0.78 3.14
CA GLY A 20 -8.30 -1.99 3.35
C GLY A 20 -7.02 -1.72 4.10
N VAL A 21 -6.25 -0.68 3.71
CA VAL A 21 -5.00 -0.39 4.38
C VAL A 21 -5.25 0.15 5.79
N ALA A 22 -6.30 0.94 5.98
CA ALA A 22 -6.67 1.45 7.31
C ALA A 22 -6.98 0.29 8.26
N GLU A 23 -7.73 -0.69 7.77
CA GLU A 23 -8.05 -1.88 8.56
C GLU A 23 -6.80 -2.65 8.93
N HIS A 24 -5.92 -2.88 7.97
CA HIS A 24 -4.67 -3.62 8.20
C HIS A 24 -3.77 -2.93 9.21
N LEU A 25 -3.73 -1.61 9.19
CA LEU A 25 -2.88 -0.83 10.09
C LEU A 25 -3.58 -0.43 11.38
N ALA A 26 -4.85 -0.78 11.52
CA ALA A 26 -5.66 -0.47 12.71
C ALA A 26 -5.72 1.02 12.99
N VAL A 27 -5.91 1.82 11.94
CA VAL A 27 -6.06 3.26 12.06
C VAL A 27 -7.29 3.70 11.28
N SER A 28 -7.68 4.97 11.41
CA SER A 28 -8.81 5.50 10.67
C SER A 28 -8.43 5.80 9.23
N GLU A 29 -9.42 5.81 8.33
CA GLU A 29 -9.19 6.22 6.95
C GLU A 29 -8.70 7.66 6.89
N ARG A 30 -9.20 8.51 7.79
CA ARG A 30 -8.75 9.89 7.89
C ARG A 30 -7.25 9.96 8.15
N HIS A 31 -6.75 9.09 9.00
CA HIS A 31 -5.31 9.02 9.29
C HIS A 31 -4.52 8.64 8.04
N ILE A 32 -5.02 7.66 7.28
CA ILE A 32 -4.36 7.27 6.03
C ILE A 32 -4.36 8.43 5.02
N ARG A 33 -5.48 9.14 4.90
CA ARG A 33 -5.54 10.29 4.00
C ARG A 33 -4.52 11.36 4.37
N ARG A 34 -4.31 11.57 5.66
CA ARG A 34 -3.29 12.51 6.13
C ARG A 34 -1.90 12.04 5.71
N LEU A 35 -1.60 10.76 5.92
CA LEU A 35 -0.29 10.22 5.55
C LEU A 35 -0.04 10.36 4.05
N VAL A 36 -1.06 10.14 3.24
CA VAL A 36 -0.94 10.31 1.78
C VAL A 36 -0.70 11.79 1.44
N ALA A 37 -1.47 12.69 2.05
CA ALA A 37 -1.33 14.13 1.80
C ALA A 37 0.06 14.63 2.17
N GLU A 38 0.65 14.06 3.21
CA GLU A 38 1.99 14.41 3.69
C GLU A 38 3.08 13.59 3.01
N ARG A 39 2.71 12.71 2.10
CA ARG A 39 3.62 11.82 1.39
C ARG A 39 4.49 10.99 2.33
N ARG A 40 3.88 10.46 3.37
CA ARG A 40 4.57 9.68 4.40
C ARG A 40 4.26 8.19 4.32
N ILE A 41 3.50 7.77 3.34
CA ILE A 41 3.14 6.37 3.12
C ILE A 41 3.23 6.09 1.63
N PRO A 42 3.76 4.93 1.21
CA PRO A 42 3.79 4.61 -0.21
C PRO A 42 2.38 4.37 -0.73
N TYR A 43 2.09 4.93 -1.88
CA TYR A 43 0.78 4.79 -2.51
C TYR A 43 0.90 4.78 -4.03
N VAL A 44 -0.13 4.26 -4.67
CA VAL A 44 -0.26 4.26 -6.13
C VAL A 44 -1.49 5.09 -6.46
N LYS A 45 -1.34 6.01 -7.39
CA LYS A 45 -2.45 6.84 -7.81
C LYS A 45 -2.49 6.89 -9.35
N TRP A 46 -3.64 6.55 -9.89
CA TRP A 46 -3.88 6.79 -11.30
C TRP A 46 -5.29 7.37 -11.45
N GLY A 47 -5.33 8.55 -12.13
CA GLY A 47 -6.56 9.32 -12.14
C GLY A 47 -6.91 9.73 -10.72
N HIS A 48 -8.13 9.47 -10.32
CA HIS A 48 -8.63 9.76 -8.98
C HIS A 48 -8.61 8.52 -8.06
N LEU A 49 -8.11 7.40 -8.57
CA LEU A 49 -8.04 6.17 -7.78
C LEU A 49 -6.77 6.14 -6.97
N LEU A 50 -6.93 5.84 -5.69
CA LEU A 50 -5.82 5.73 -4.75
C LEU A 50 -5.77 4.28 -4.26
N ARG A 51 -4.58 3.67 -4.39
CA ARG A 51 -4.39 2.26 -3.99
C ARG A 51 -3.06 2.10 -3.28
N PHE A 52 -2.90 0.98 -2.61
CA PHE A 52 -1.70 0.68 -1.83
C PHE A 52 -1.24 -0.73 -2.14
N ASP A 53 0.05 -0.86 -2.43
CA ASP A 53 0.66 -2.16 -2.68
C ASP A 53 1.00 -2.80 -1.33
N PRO A 54 0.43 -3.98 -1.02
CA PRO A 54 0.68 -4.61 0.28
C PRO A 54 2.16 -4.85 0.57
N ASP A 55 2.94 -5.19 -0.44
CA ASP A 55 4.38 -5.44 -0.25
C ASP A 55 5.11 -4.15 0.10
N GLU A 56 4.77 -3.06 -0.57
CA GLU A 56 5.34 -1.75 -0.24
C GLU A 56 4.94 -1.29 1.16
N ILE A 57 3.69 -1.54 1.52
CA ILE A 57 3.21 -1.19 2.87
C ILE A 57 3.96 -2.02 3.91
N ALA A 58 4.18 -3.31 3.65
CA ALA A 58 4.91 -4.16 4.58
C ALA A 58 6.35 -3.67 4.78
N GLU A 59 7.03 -3.30 3.70
CA GLU A 59 8.38 -2.76 3.79
C GLU A 59 8.42 -1.44 4.53
N TRP A 60 7.46 -0.57 4.23
CA TRP A 60 7.35 0.74 4.88
C TRP A 60 7.09 0.58 6.37
N LEU A 61 6.20 -0.34 6.74
CA LEU A 61 5.89 -0.60 8.13
C LEU A 61 7.11 -1.15 8.86
N ASP A 62 7.83 -2.06 8.22
CA ASP A 62 9.03 -2.64 8.82
C ASP A 62 10.10 -1.58 9.05
N ALA A 63 10.28 -0.67 8.11
CA ALA A 63 11.22 0.42 8.25
C ALA A 63 10.82 1.40 9.36
N SER A 64 9.52 1.45 9.68
CA SER A 64 8.99 2.33 10.75
C SER A 64 9.10 1.70 12.12
N ARG A 65 9.43 0.42 12.21
CA ARG A 65 9.53 -0.25 13.52
C ARG A 65 10.72 0.28 14.29
N ARG A 66 10.48 0.52 15.56
CA ARG A 66 11.53 0.90 16.48
C ARG A 66 11.88 -0.31 17.33
N ARG A 67 13.14 -0.70 17.31
CA ARG A 67 13.60 -1.86 18.04
C ARG A 67 14.43 -1.41 19.22
N PRO A 68 14.34 -2.11 20.37
CA PRO A 68 15.19 -1.79 21.50
C PRO A 68 16.67 -2.00 21.12
N ALA A 69 17.52 -1.19 21.69
CA ALA A 69 18.95 -1.27 21.45
C ALA A 69 19.54 -2.54 22.02
#